data_9c7a5bf6fbf59290db3310a1d17a1fb6
#
_entry.id   9c7a5bf6fbf59290db3310a1d17a1fb6
#
_cell.length_a   1.000
_cell.length_b   1.000
_cell.length_c   1.000
_cell.angle_alpha   90.00
_cell.angle_beta   90.00
_cell.angle_gamma   90.00
#
_symmetry.space_group_name_H-M   'P 1'
#
loop_
_entity.id
_entity.type
_entity.pdbx_description
1 polymer ?
#
loop_
_entity_poly.entity_id
_entity_poly.type
_entity_poly.pdbx_seq_one_letter_code
_entity_poly.pdbx_strand_id
1 'polypeptide(L)'
;MRTGLNIRKRKDGLYEARYIKGRTEEGRIVYGSFYGKTLEEAAAKRQAERDKMTVRNNPPRQVGLIILGAGSHGAEVKEIAKMLRVFGRIDYLDDDTSKEGVIGTWQDAAKFRESYGCAIVAVGNRKLRELWLSRLTEMGYVIPTLVHPTAVISESAQIGAGTVVCANATIGTNAKLGVGCIISSSVTVARGATVEDWSHIDTSGIVRIHGGEADE
;
A
#
# COMPACT_ATOMS: atom_id res chain seq x y z
N MET A 1 -36.88 18.83 18.19
CA MET A 1 -36.35 17.53 17.74
C MET A 1 -34.82 17.50 17.95
N ARG A 2 -34.31 16.66 18.82
CA ARG A 2 -32.86 16.45 18.93
C ARG A 2 -32.48 15.49 17.81
N THR A 3 -31.96 16.03 16.70
CA THR A 3 -31.24 15.20 15.73
C THR A 3 -29.99 14.67 16.46
N GLY A 4 -29.76 13.39 16.52
CA GLY A 4 -28.61 12.76 17.26
C GLY A 4 -27.21 13.22 16.85
N LEU A 5 -27.10 14.34 16.17
CA LEU A 5 -25.91 14.91 15.55
C LEU A 5 -25.26 16.07 16.34
N ASN A 6 -25.73 16.45 17.53
CA ASN A 6 -25.21 17.64 18.27
C ASN A 6 -25.17 18.94 17.43
N ILE A 7 -26.16 19.13 16.56
CA ILE A 7 -26.34 20.32 15.74
C ILE A 7 -27.60 21.06 16.23
N ARG A 8 -27.48 22.36 16.45
CA ARG A 8 -28.60 23.20 16.86
C ARG A 8 -28.76 24.42 15.96
N LYS A 9 -30.00 24.84 15.72
CA LYS A 9 -30.28 26.13 15.10
C LYS A 9 -30.16 27.24 16.14
N ARG A 10 -29.41 28.26 15.83
CA ARG A 10 -29.21 29.45 16.66
C ARG A 10 -30.29 30.50 16.41
N LYS A 11 -30.41 31.47 17.31
CA LYS A 11 -31.36 32.58 17.19
C LYS A 11 -31.07 33.50 15.98
N ASP A 12 -29.82 33.56 15.54
CA ASP A 12 -29.35 34.28 14.35
C ASP A 12 -29.60 33.53 13.02
N GLY A 13 -30.31 32.38 13.08
CA GLY A 13 -30.67 31.58 11.90
C GLY A 13 -29.60 30.61 11.44
N LEU A 14 -28.38 30.65 11.95
CA LEU A 14 -27.30 29.72 11.61
C LEU A 14 -27.44 28.40 12.35
N TYR A 15 -26.89 27.36 11.76
CA TYR A 15 -26.74 26.05 12.41
C TYR A 15 -25.35 25.92 13.01
N GLU A 16 -25.28 25.53 14.29
CA GLU A 16 -24.03 25.29 15.03
C GLU A 16 -23.83 23.78 15.22
N ALA A 17 -22.74 23.24 14.69
CA ALA A 17 -22.31 21.85 14.88
C ALA A 17 -21.12 21.81 15.84
N ARG A 18 -21.28 21.19 17.02
CA ARG A 18 -20.23 21.04 18.02
C ARG A 18 -19.41 19.78 17.81
N TYR A 19 -18.12 19.87 18.07
CA TYR A 19 -17.20 18.74 18.10
C TYR A 19 -16.26 18.84 19.31
N ILE A 20 -15.70 17.71 19.74
CA ILE A 20 -14.69 17.68 20.82
C ILE A 20 -13.35 18.08 20.20
N LYS A 21 -12.79 19.22 20.63
CA LYS A 21 -11.49 19.72 20.19
C LYS A 21 -10.32 19.07 20.95
N GLY A 22 -10.56 18.65 22.19
CA GLY A 22 -9.55 18.03 23.06
C GLY A 22 -10.02 17.96 24.50
N ARG A 23 -9.07 17.75 25.40
CA ARG A 23 -9.26 17.84 26.86
C ARG A 23 -8.20 18.76 27.45
N THR A 24 -8.54 19.47 28.54
CA THR A 24 -7.57 20.21 29.36
C THR A 24 -6.69 19.22 30.12
N GLU A 25 -5.62 19.71 30.72
CA GLU A 25 -4.74 18.92 31.61
C GLU A 25 -5.53 18.32 32.80
N GLU A 26 -6.61 18.98 33.24
CA GLU A 26 -7.52 18.49 34.30
C GLU A 26 -8.60 17.52 33.78
N GLY A 27 -8.54 17.11 32.50
CA GLY A 27 -9.45 16.14 31.89
C GLY A 27 -10.78 16.70 31.39
N ARG A 28 -11.06 18.01 31.50
CA ARG A 28 -12.29 18.64 31.01
C ARG A 28 -12.35 18.67 29.48
N ILE A 29 -13.52 18.38 28.93
CA ILE A 29 -13.74 18.37 27.49
C ILE A 29 -13.77 19.80 26.96
N VAL A 30 -12.94 20.10 25.95
CA VAL A 30 -12.94 21.36 25.20
C VAL A 30 -13.70 21.13 23.90
N TYR A 31 -14.71 21.98 23.64
CA TYR A 31 -15.50 21.91 22.42
C TYR A 31 -15.07 22.98 21.42
N GLY A 32 -15.10 22.61 20.13
CA GLY A 32 -15.11 23.54 19.00
C GLY A 32 -16.48 23.58 18.35
N SER A 33 -16.76 24.59 17.52
CA SER A 33 -18.02 24.72 16.78
C SER A 33 -17.76 25.12 15.34
N PHE A 34 -18.53 24.55 14.43
CA PHE A 34 -18.64 24.98 13.05
C PHE A 34 -20.02 25.57 12.81
N TYR A 35 -20.11 26.54 11.91
CA TYR A 35 -21.33 27.23 11.57
C TYR A 35 -21.65 27.06 10.07
N GLY A 36 -22.94 26.91 9.76
CA GLY A 36 -23.44 26.80 8.39
C GLY A 36 -24.80 27.50 8.25
N LYS A 37 -25.14 27.95 7.05
CA LYS A 37 -26.46 28.50 6.73
C LYS A 37 -27.52 27.42 6.68
N THR A 38 -27.12 26.17 6.40
CA THR A 38 -27.98 24.97 6.43
C THR A 38 -27.44 23.96 7.43
N LEU A 39 -28.31 23.03 7.84
CA LEU A 39 -27.95 21.90 8.70
C LEU A 39 -26.88 21.03 8.04
N GLU A 40 -27.02 20.78 6.75
CA GLU A 40 -26.11 19.96 5.94
C GLU A 40 -24.71 20.59 5.85
N GLU A 41 -24.63 21.92 5.66
CA GLU A 41 -23.36 22.64 5.62
C GLU A 41 -22.62 22.55 6.96
N ALA A 42 -23.33 22.76 8.08
CA ALA A 42 -22.73 22.64 9.41
C ALA A 42 -22.30 21.20 9.72
N ALA A 43 -23.09 20.20 9.30
CA ALA A 43 -22.78 18.79 9.45
C ALA A 43 -21.56 18.39 8.63
N ALA A 44 -21.46 18.83 7.37
CA ALA A 44 -20.35 18.54 6.48
C ALA A 44 -19.01 19.10 7.02
N LYS A 45 -19.01 20.36 7.50
CA LYS A 45 -17.82 20.98 8.12
C LYS A 45 -17.36 20.21 9.37
N ARG A 46 -18.31 19.78 10.22
CA ARG A 46 -18.00 18.96 11.38
C ARG A 46 -17.46 17.59 11.01
N GLN A 47 -18.04 16.95 10.00
CA GLN A 47 -17.58 15.63 9.53
C GLN A 47 -16.16 15.72 8.98
N ALA A 48 -15.88 16.71 8.13
CA ALA A 48 -14.55 16.94 7.59
C ALA A 48 -13.48 17.12 8.70
N GLU A 49 -13.83 17.79 9.81
CA GLU A 49 -12.91 17.93 10.93
C GLU A 49 -12.75 16.64 11.75
N ARG A 50 -13.84 15.88 11.92
CA ARG A 50 -13.78 14.55 12.55
C ARG A 50 -12.86 13.63 11.74
N ASP A 51 -12.97 13.63 10.44
CA ASP A 51 -12.13 12.80 9.56
C ASP A 51 -10.66 13.18 9.70
N LYS A 52 -10.34 14.49 9.74
CA LYS A 52 -8.98 14.98 10.03
C LYS A 52 -8.48 14.58 11.42
N MET A 53 -9.34 14.65 12.44
CA MET A 53 -8.99 14.27 13.81
C MET A 53 -8.82 12.75 13.93
N THR A 54 -9.64 11.96 13.24
CA THR A 54 -9.51 10.51 13.21
C THR A 54 -8.17 10.10 12.59
N VAL A 55 -7.77 10.76 11.50
CA VAL A 55 -6.45 10.57 10.88
C VAL A 55 -5.30 11.00 11.82
N ARG A 56 -5.47 12.09 12.60
CA ARG A 56 -4.43 12.57 13.53
C ARG A 56 -4.31 11.72 14.80
N ASN A 57 -5.44 11.28 15.37
CA ASN A 57 -5.47 10.59 16.66
C ASN A 57 -5.41 9.08 16.57
N ASN A 58 -5.64 8.54 15.38
CA ASN A 58 -5.51 7.12 15.09
C ASN A 58 -4.96 7.04 13.67
N PRO A 59 -3.64 7.27 13.48
CA PRO A 59 -3.04 6.95 12.19
C PRO A 59 -3.45 5.52 11.90
N PRO A 60 -3.88 5.18 10.68
CA PRO A 60 -4.20 3.81 10.34
C PRO A 60 -3.03 2.96 10.85
N ARG A 61 -3.31 1.90 11.62
CA ARG A 61 -2.27 0.98 12.11
C ARG A 61 -1.44 0.66 10.89
N GLN A 62 -0.25 1.23 10.82
CA GLN A 62 0.64 0.97 9.69
C GLN A 62 0.97 -0.50 9.77
N VAL A 63 0.49 -1.23 8.79
CA VAL A 63 0.66 -2.68 8.73
C VAL A 63 2.14 -2.98 8.58
N GLY A 64 2.66 -3.96 9.31
CA GLY A 64 4.04 -4.42 9.12
C GLY A 64 4.17 -5.19 7.80
N LEU A 65 5.31 -5.03 7.12
CA LEU A 65 5.70 -5.80 5.94
C LEU A 65 6.90 -6.68 6.28
N ILE A 66 6.77 -7.98 6.03
CA ILE A 66 7.91 -8.90 5.99
C ILE A 66 8.36 -9.10 4.55
N ILE A 67 9.66 -9.01 4.32
CA ILE A 67 10.30 -9.29 3.03
C ILE A 67 11.07 -10.60 3.16
N LEU A 68 10.71 -11.62 2.41
CA LEU A 68 11.44 -12.87 2.32
C LEU A 68 12.58 -12.74 1.32
N GLY A 69 13.80 -12.75 1.82
CA GLY A 69 15.02 -12.54 1.07
C GLY A 69 15.68 -11.18 1.37
N ALA A 70 16.86 -11.19 1.98
CA ALA A 70 17.68 -10.03 2.31
C ALA A 70 18.90 -9.90 1.39
N GLY A 71 18.74 -10.26 0.11
CA GLY A 71 19.74 -10.04 -0.95
C GLY A 71 19.57 -8.68 -1.61
N SER A 72 20.27 -8.44 -2.74
CA SER A 72 20.21 -7.17 -3.49
C SER A 72 18.79 -6.77 -3.88
N HIS A 73 17.99 -7.71 -4.40
CA HIS A 73 16.60 -7.44 -4.73
C HIS A 73 15.75 -7.18 -3.48
N GLY A 74 16.01 -7.89 -2.36
CA GLY A 74 15.35 -7.60 -1.08
C GLY A 74 15.62 -6.19 -0.59
N ALA A 75 16.83 -5.69 -0.72
CA ALA A 75 17.20 -4.32 -0.38
C ALA A 75 16.42 -3.31 -1.25
N GLU A 76 16.34 -3.52 -2.56
CA GLU A 76 15.55 -2.69 -3.49
C GLU A 76 14.07 -2.68 -3.10
N VAL A 77 13.50 -3.85 -2.82
CA VAL A 77 12.09 -3.98 -2.38
C VAL A 77 11.86 -3.23 -1.07
N LYS A 78 12.80 -3.26 -0.11
CA LYS A 78 12.70 -2.51 1.14
C LYS A 78 12.72 -1.00 0.92
N GLU A 79 13.54 -0.52 -0.01
CA GLU A 79 13.58 0.90 -0.37
C GLU A 79 12.25 1.34 -1.00
N ILE A 80 11.72 0.58 -1.94
CA ILE A 80 10.40 0.85 -2.54
C ILE A 80 9.34 0.90 -1.44
N ALA A 81 9.30 -0.10 -0.56
CA ALA A 81 8.32 -0.17 0.52
C ALA A 81 8.42 1.03 1.48
N LYS A 82 9.64 1.50 1.79
CA LYS A 82 9.86 2.72 2.59
C LYS A 82 9.34 3.98 1.89
N MET A 83 9.57 4.10 0.56
CA MET A 83 9.11 5.25 -0.23
C MET A 83 7.59 5.35 -0.28
N LEU A 84 6.88 4.22 -0.26
CA LEU A 84 5.41 4.18 -0.26
C LEU A 84 4.80 4.71 1.04
N ARG A 85 5.53 4.73 2.16
CA ARG A 85 5.12 5.26 3.47
C ARG A 85 3.81 4.66 4.03
N VAL A 86 3.42 3.47 3.56
CA VAL A 86 2.20 2.77 4.01
C VAL A 86 2.49 1.70 5.07
N PHE A 87 3.76 1.30 5.20
CA PHE A 87 4.19 0.30 6.17
C PHE A 87 4.85 0.96 7.38
N GLY A 88 4.42 0.59 8.58
CA GLY A 88 4.98 1.11 9.83
C GLY A 88 6.25 0.42 10.28
N ARG A 89 6.44 -0.82 9.80
CA ARG A 89 7.58 -1.66 10.11
C ARG A 89 7.91 -2.52 8.91
N ILE A 90 9.21 -2.65 8.58
CA ILE A 90 9.68 -3.41 7.41
C ILE A 90 10.94 -4.16 7.83
N ASP A 91 10.85 -5.49 7.90
CA ASP A 91 11.95 -6.37 8.31
C ASP A 91 12.09 -7.52 7.33
N TYR A 92 13.21 -8.24 7.41
CA TYR A 92 13.51 -9.37 6.55
C TYR A 92 13.37 -10.71 7.26
N LEU A 93 13.02 -11.75 6.49
CA LEU A 93 13.32 -13.13 6.80
C LEU A 93 14.31 -13.67 5.74
N ASP A 94 15.39 -14.27 6.19
CA ASP A 94 16.42 -14.83 5.30
C ASP A 94 17.09 -16.00 6.02
N ASP A 95 17.56 -17.00 5.28
CA ASP A 95 18.27 -18.14 5.88
C ASP A 95 19.62 -17.71 6.46
N ASP A 96 20.19 -16.63 5.95
CA ASP A 96 21.36 -15.97 6.55
C ASP A 96 20.91 -14.90 7.56
N THR A 97 20.78 -15.33 8.80
CA THR A 97 20.35 -14.45 9.91
C THR A 97 21.43 -13.47 10.38
N SER A 98 22.64 -13.51 9.83
CA SER A 98 23.71 -12.54 10.13
C SER A 98 23.53 -11.21 9.42
N LYS A 99 22.68 -11.14 8.39
CA LYS A 99 22.41 -9.92 7.63
C LYS A 99 21.63 -8.90 8.45
N GLU A 100 21.92 -7.64 8.23
CA GLU A 100 21.27 -6.52 8.92
C GLU A 100 19.76 -6.48 8.64
N GLY A 101 18.98 -6.36 9.71
CA GLY A 101 17.52 -6.26 9.63
C GLY A 101 16.80 -7.58 9.37
N VAL A 102 17.52 -8.70 9.43
CA VAL A 102 16.92 -10.05 9.42
C VAL A 102 16.49 -10.41 10.85
N ILE A 103 15.21 -10.74 11.01
CA ILE A 103 14.59 -11.05 12.30
C ILE A 103 14.31 -12.54 12.51
N GLY A 104 14.61 -13.36 11.53
CA GLY A 104 14.44 -14.82 11.56
C GLY A 104 14.62 -15.44 10.19
N THR A 105 14.45 -16.77 10.14
CA THR A 105 14.50 -17.55 8.91
C THR A 105 13.14 -17.54 8.18
N TRP A 106 13.09 -18.03 6.96
CA TRP A 106 11.86 -18.15 6.19
C TRP A 106 10.83 -19.05 6.88
N GLN A 107 11.29 -20.07 7.61
CA GLN A 107 10.45 -21.02 8.37
C GLN A 107 9.73 -20.31 9.55
N ASP A 108 10.27 -19.19 9.99
CA ASP A 108 9.69 -18.43 11.09
C ASP A 108 8.52 -17.54 10.67
N ALA A 109 8.19 -17.49 9.37
CA ALA A 109 7.13 -16.61 8.84
C ALA A 109 5.80 -16.74 9.62
N ALA A 110 5.39 -17.94 10.00
CA ALA A 110 4.16 -18.15 10.76
C ALA A 110 4.16 -17.45 12.13
N LYS A 111 5.32 -17.33 12.79
CA LYS A 111 5.46 -16.67 14.10
C LYS A 111 5.22 -15.17 14.03
N PHE A 112 5.47 -14.57 12.88
CA PHE A 112 5.37 -13.13 12.68
C PHE A 112 4.02 -12.67 12.12
N ARG A 113 3.11 -13.59 11.79
CA ARG A 113 1.82 -13.28 11.14
C ARG A 113 0.97 -12.26 11.92
N GLU A 114 0.95 -12.34 13.25
CA GLU A 114 0.18 -11.42 14.09
C GLU A 114 0.79 -10.01 14.13
N SER A 115 2.12 -9.91 14.05
CA SER A 115 2.84 -8.64 14.11
C SER A 115 2.97 -7.95 12.75
N TYR A 116 2.89 -8.73 11.66
CA TYR A 116 3.03 -8.25 10.28
C TYR A 116 1.84 -8.72 9.46
N GLY A 117 1.02 -7.79 8.98
CA GLY A 117 -0.15 -8.13 8.17
C GLY A 117 0.18 -8.45 6.72
N CYS A 118 1.31 -7.92 6.21
CA CYS A 118 1.74 -8.09 4.82
C CYS A 118 3.05 -8.85 4.73
N ALA A 119 3.23 -9.58 3.62
CA ALA A 119 4.51 -10.21 3.28
C ALA A 119 4.74 -10.21 1.77
N ILE A 120 6.00 -10.15 1.34
CA ILE A 120 6.40 -10.24 -0.07
C ILE A 120 7.67 -11.08 -0.20
N VAL A 121 7.80 -11.77 -1.33
CA VAL A 121 8.98 -12.62 -1.62
C VAL A 121 9.90 -11.88 -2.58
N ALA A 122 11.11 -11.56 -2.13
CA ALA A 122 12.10 -10.75 -2.84
C ALA A 122 13.32 -11.58 -3.26
N VAL A 123 13.10 -12.63 -4.05
CA VAL A 123 14.16 -13.49 -4.60
C VAL A 123 13.98 -13.68 -6.10
N GLY A 124 15.11 -13.70 -6.81
CA GLY A 124 15.12 -13.91 -8.27
C GLY A 124 14.72 -15.32 -8.69
N ASN A 125 14.93 -16.34 -7.84
CA ASN A 125 14.57 -17.71 -8.15
C ASN A 125 13.05 -17.90 -8.27
N ARG A 126 12.57 -18.17 -9.48
CA ARG A 126 11.15 -18.34 -9.80
C ARG A 126 10.46 -19.37 -8.91
N LYS A 127 11.05 -20.58 -8.77
CA LYS A 127 10.45 -21.67 -8.00
C LYS A 127 10.32 -21.36 -6.52
N LEU A 128 11.34 -20.71 -5.94
CA LEU A 128 11.29 -20.27 -4.54
C LEU A 128 10.26 -19.17 -4.35
N ARG A 129 10.17 -18.22 -5.29
CA ARG A 129 9.21 -17.12 -5.24
C ARG A 129 7.77 -17.65 -5.26
N GLU A 130 7.48 -18.57 -6.19
CA GLU A 130 6.18 -19.24 -6.30
C GLU A 130 5.83 -20.02 -5.02
N LEU A 131 6.74 -20.87 -4.55
CA LEU A 131 6.54 -21.69 -3.35
C LEU A 131 6.23 -20.84 -2.11
N TRP A 132 7.04 -19.82 -1.85
CA TRP A 132 6.91 -19.03 -0.65
C TRP A 132 5.73 -18.07 -0.71
N LEU A 133 5.39 -17.53 -1.87
CA LEU A 133 4.23 -16.67 -2.01
C LEU A 133 2.93 -17.47 -1.76
N SER A 134 2.85 -18.71 -2.24
CA SER A 134 1.76 -19.62 -1.93
C SER A 134 1.64 -19.88 -0.42
N ARG A 135 2.74 -20.25 0.23
CA ARG A 135 2.78 -20.49 1.68
C ARG A 135 2.39 -19.26 2.50
N LEU A 136 2.87 -18.07 2.14
CA LEU A 136 2.49 -16.85 2.82
C LEU A 136 1.00 -16.55 2.69
N THR A 137 0.42 -16.82 1.51
CA THR A 137 -1.02 -16.69 1.28
C THR A 137 -1.81 -17.67 2.15
N GLU A 138 -1.38 -18.91 2.24
CA GLU A 138 -1.98 -19.95 3.10
C GLU A 138 -1.89 -19.59 4.60
N MET A 139 -0.79 -18.94 5.02
CA MET A 139 -0.62 -18.39 6.36
C MET A 139 -1.52 -17.16 6.62
N GLY A 140 -2.22 -16.66 5.60
CA GLY A 140 -3.13 -15.53 5.68
C GLY A 140 -2.47 -14.15 5.61
N TYR A 141 -1.23 -14.04 5.13
CA TYR A 141 -0.63 -12.75 4.82
C TYR A 141 -1.32 -12.08 3.64
N VAL A 142 -1.46 -10.76 3.70
CA VAL A 142 -1.79 -9.96 2.52
C VAL A 142 -0.52 -9.84 1.68
N ILE A 143 -0.62 -10.17 0.41
CA ILE A 143 0.49 -10.10 -0.55
C ILE A 143 0.35 -8.81 -1.36
N PRO A 144 1.11 -7.74 -1.02
CA PRO A 144 1.00 -6.47 -1.73
C PRO A 144 1.68 -6.53 -3.10
N THR A 145 1.19 -5.73 -4.02
CA THR A 145 1.95 -5.28 -5.19
C THR A 145 2.72 -4.03 -4.80
N LEU A 146 4.02 -3.99 -5.08
CA LEU A 146 4.86 -2.85 -4.77
C LEU A 146 5.29 -2.15 -6.05
N VAL A 147 4.98 -0.87 -6.16
CA VAL A 147 5.30 -0.06 -7.34
C VAL A 147 6.15 1.12 -6.90
N HIS A 148 7.33 1.25 -7.50
CA HIS A 148 8.21 2.39 -7.24
C HIS A 148 7.51 3.71 -7.63
N PRO A 149 7.61 4.80 -6.83
CA PRO A 149 6.91 6.05 -7.11
C PRO A 149 7.24 6.72 -8.46
N THR A 150 8.38 6.38 -9.07
CA THR A 150 8.76 6.89 -10.40
C THR A 150 8.32 6.00 -11.55
N ALA A 151 7.71 4.84 -11.28
CA ALA A 151 7.16 4.00 -12.33
C ALA A 151 5.88 4.63 -12.90
N VAL A 152 5.70 4.54 -14.21
CA VAL A 152 4.51 5.03 -14.91
C VAL A 152 3.58 3.86 -15.19
N ILE A 153 2.45 3.84 -14.52
CA ILE A 153 1.44 2.76 -14.68
C ILE A 153 0.20 3.35 -15.36
N SER A 154 -0.20 2.77 -16.48
CA SER A 154 -1.47 3.14 -17.10
C SER A 154 -2.64 2.72 -16.20
N GLU A 155 -3.67 3.55 -16.10
CA GLU A 155 -4.85 3.32 -15.26
C GLU A 155 -5.57 1.99 -15.60
N SER A 156 -5.53 1.58 -16.87
CA SER A 156 -6.14 0.33 -17.33
C SER A 156 -5.21 -0.89 -17.23
N ALA A 157 -3.97 -0.73 -16.75
CA ALA A 157 -3.06 -1.84 -16.54
C ALA A 157 -3.50 -2.70 -15.35
N GLN A 158 -3.29 -4.01 -15.45
CA GLN A 158 -3.57 -4.97 -14.39
C GLN A 158 -2.26 -5.56 -13.88
N ILE A 159 -2.09 -5.58 -12.56
CA ILE A 159 -0.85 -6.07 -11.93
C ILE A 159 -1.22 -7.08 -10.84
N GLY A 160 -0.69 -8.30 -10.98
CA GLY A 160 -0.93 -9.39 -10.05
C GLY A 160 -0.25 -9.20 -8.68
N ALA A 161 -0.79 -9.89 -7.67
CA ALA A 161 -0.29 -9.85 -6.30
C ALA A 161 1.19 -10.28 -6.22
N GLY A 162 1.96 -9.68 -5.30
CA GLY A 162 3.36 -10.02 -5.09
C GLY A 162 4.30 -9.56 -6.20
N THR A 163 3.78 -8.84 -7.20
CA THR A 163 4.61 -8.25 -8.27
C THR A 163 5.28 -6.98 -7.76
N VAL A 164 6.56 -6.84 -8.12
CA VAL A 164 7.36 -5.65 -7.82
C VAL A 164 7.66 -4.93 -9.13
N VAL A 165 7.35 -3.64 -9.19
CA VAL A 165 7.66 -2.76 -10.32
C VAL A 165 8.68 -1.73 -9.85
N CYS A 166 9.89 -1.82 -10.40
CA CYS A 166 11.02 -0.99 -10.00
C CYS A 166 11.01 0.40 -10.65
N ALA A 167 12.04 1.20 -10.36
CA ALA A 167 12.13 2.60 -10.76
C ALA A 167 12.05 2.79 -12.28
N ASN A 168 11.34 3.85 -12.71
CA ASN A 168 11.22 4.26 -14.10
C ASN A 168 10.67 3.21 -15.07
N ALA A 169 10.07 2.11 -14.57
CA ALA A 169 9.37 1.18 -15.43
C ALA A 169 8.09 1.81 -15.97
N THR A 170 7.74 1.47 -17.22
CA THR A 170 6.52 1.96 -17.88
C THR A 170 5.61 0.78 -18.22
N ILE A 171 4.39 0.79 -17.68
CA ILE A 171 3.38 -0.24 -17.93
C ILE A 171 2.25 0.39 -18.74
N GLY A 172 2.16 -0.02 -20.00
CA GLY A 172 1.27 0.56 -20.99
C GLY A 172 -0.21 0.24 -20.78
N THR A 173 -1.05 0.94 -21.54
CA THR A 173 -2.51 0.79 -21.53
C THR A 173 -2.93 -0.65 -21.79
N ASN A 174 -3.86 -1.19 -20.97
CA ASN A 174 -4.35 -2.57 -21.03
C ASN A 174 -3.27 -3.66 -20.90
N ALA A 175 -2.05 -3.31 -20.48
CA ALA A 175 -1.04 -4.30 -20.17
C ALA A 175 -1.44 -5.16 -18.96
N LYS A 176 -1.03 -6.42 -18.96
CA LYS A 176 -1.31 -7.37 -17.89
C LYS A 176 -0.02 -7.96 -17.35
N LEU A 177 0.23 -7.79 -16.09
CA LEU A 177 1.33 -8.41 -15.36
C LEU A 177 0.76 -9.48 -14.46
N GLY A 178 1.31 -10.68 -14.53
CA GLY A 178 0.92 -11.80 -13.67
C GLY A 178 1.33 -11.63 -12.21
N VAL A 179 1.13 -12.70 -11.45
CA VAL A 179 1.45 -12.81 -10.03
C VAL A 179 2.96 -12.98 -9.85
N GLY A 180 3.52 -12.36 -8.81
CA GLY A 180 4.91 -12.57 -8.39
C GLY A 180 5.97 -12.19 -9.42
N CYS A 181 5.66 -11.26 -10.34
CA CYS A 181 6.62 -10.78 -11.32
C CYS A 181 7.64 -9.83 -10.70
N ILE A 182 8.82 -9.78 -11.31
CA ILE A 182 9.83 -8.75 -11.05
C ILE A 182 9.99 -7.95 -12.35
N ILE A 183 9.61 -6.68 -12.28
CA ILE A 183 9.77 -5.73 -13.39
C ILE A 183 10.88 -4.78 -12.99
N SER A 184 12.07 -5.05 -13.50
CA SER A 184 13.28 -4.28 -13.15
C SER A 184 13.22 -2.83 -13.64
N SER A 185 14.18 -2.03 -13.21
CA SER A 185 14.22 -0.60 -13.52
C SER A 185 14.26 -0.32 -15.03
N SER A 186 13.53 0.72 -15.43
CA SER A 186 13.43 1.18 -16.83
C SER A 186 12.86 0.15 -17.82
N VAL A 187 12.17 -0.89 -17.35
CA VAL A 187 11.45 -1.82 -18.21
C VAL A 187 10.26 -1.14 -18.86
N THR A 188 10.02 -1.43 -20.13
CA THR A 188 8.81 -1.01 -20.83
C THR A 188 7.94 -2.21 -21.18
N VAL A 189 6.75 -2.29 -20.61
CA VAL A 189 5.70 -3.21 -21.02
C VAL A 189 4.73 -2.46 -21.93
N ALA A 190 4.72 -2.81 -23.21
CA ALA A 190 3.92 -2.12 -24.22
C ALA A 190 2.40 -2.24 -23.95
N ARG A 191 1.61 -1.36 -24.57
CA ARG A 191 0.14 -1.42 -24.51
C ARG A 191 -0.35 -2.83 -24.90
N GLY A 192 -1.30 -3.36 -24.14
CA GLY A 192 -1.91 -4.67 -24.40
C GLY A 192 -0.99 -5.88 -24.21
N ALA A 193 0.29 -5.67 -23.90
CA ALA A 193 1.22 -6.77 -23.67
C ALA A 193 0.92 -7.52 -22.39
N THR A 194 1.24 -8.80 -22.35
CA THR A 194 1.08 -9.66 -21.18
C THR A 194 2.43 -10.17 -20.72
N VAL A 195 2.68 -10.07 -19.43
CA VAL A 195 3.79 -10.69 -18.70
C VAL A 195 3.20 -11.82 -17.88
N GLU A 196 3.65 -13.03 -18.11
CA GLU A 196 3.16 -14.21 -17.42
C GLU A 196 3.59 -14.23 -15.94
N ASP A 197 2.89 -15.01 -15.13
CA ASP A 197 3.19 -15.21 -13.71
C ASP A 197 4.65 -15.59 -13.48
N TRP A 198 5.22 -15.06 -12.41
CA TRP A 198 6.58 -15.36 -11.95
C TRP A 198 7.69 -14.89 -12.90
N SER A 199 7.38 -14.13 -13.91
CA SER A 199 8.38 -13.60 -14.84
C SER A 199 9.34 -12.63 -14.13
N HIS A 200 10.56 -12.59 -14.61
CA HIS A 200 11.54 -11.58 -14.25
C HIS A 200 12.01 -10.91 -15.53
N ILE A 201 11.66 -9.64 -15.69
CA ILE A 201 12.08 -8.82 -16.83
C ILE A 201 13.24 -7.96 -16.37
N ASP A 202 14.40 -8.21 -16.98
CA ASP A 202 15.64 -7.51 -16.64
C ASP A 202 15.63 -6.04 -17.01
N THR A 203 16.52 -5.27 -16.42
CA THR A 203 16.65 -3.81 -16.58
C THR A 203 16.65 -3.40 -18.05
N SER A 204 15.88 -2.36 -18.36
CA SER A 204 15.68 -1.84 -19.74
C SER A 204 15.08 -2.82 -20.74
N GLY A 205 14.52 -3.94 -20.27
CA GLY A 205 13.80 -4.89 -21.12
C GLY A 205 12.54 -4.28 -21.73
N ILE A 206 12.16 -4.75 -22.93
CA ILE A 206 10.93 -4.33 -23.61
C ILE A 206 10.06 -5.56 -23.85
N VAL A 207 8.84 -5.55 -23.30
CA VAL A 207 7.83 -6.57 -23.54
C VAL A 207 6.83 -6.02 -24.54
N ARG A 208 6.66 -6.70 -25.67
CA ARG A 208 5.74 -6.35 -26.75
C ARG A 208 4.65 -7.40 -26.87
N ILE A 209 3.58 -7.08 -27.57
CA ILE A 209 2.56 -8.06 -27.95
C ILE A 209 3.20 -9.06 -28.93
N HIS A 210 3.07 -10.36 -28.65
CA HIS A 210 3.46 -11.38 -29.63
C HIS A 210 2.41 -11.42 -30.75
N GLY A 211 2.80 -11.13 -32.01
CA GLY A 211 1.98 -11.31 -33.19
C GLY A 211 1.10 -10.14 -33.62
N GLY A 212 1.33 -8.91 -33.15
CA GLY A 212 0.75 -7.71 -33.74
C GLY A 212 1.66 -7.18 -34.86
N GLU A 213 1.19 -7.16 -36.10
CA GLU A 213 1.80 -6.36 -37.17
C GLU A 213 1.90 -4.91 -36.67
N ALA A 214 3.02 -4.26 -36.93
CA ALA A 214 3.16 -2.84 -36.68
C ALA A 214 2.14 -2.12 -37.56
N ASP A 215 1.12 -1.52 -36.96
CA ASP A 215 0.31 -0.54 -37.68
C ASP A 215 1.25 0.62 -38.06
N GLU A 216 1.43 0.78 -39.37
CA GLU A 216 2.13 1.88 -40.02
C GLU A 216 1.43 3.23 -39.74
#